data_bc6e47d6cce28a2bcf393092dff37817
#
_entry.id   bc6e47d6cce28a2bcf393092dff37817
#
_cell.length_a   1.000
_cell.length_b   1.000
_cell.length_c   1.000
_cell.angle_alpha   90.00
_cell.angle_beta   90.00
_cell.angle_gamma   90.00
#
_symmetry.space_group_name_H-M   'P 1'
#
loop_
_entity.id
_entity.type
_entity.pdbx_description
1 polymer ?
#
loop_
_entity_poly.entity_id
_entity_poly.type
_entity_poly.pdbx_seq_one_letter_code
_entity_poly.pdbx_strand_id
1 'polypeptide(L)'
;MNISRILLGAAAIMVVAALALQARSDRTASAAPDAAAAAATPAAPAGHYVLVVEGDRDGLDVTFARTKQAPWAGAPKGLVSSWRLAVLAADGSTLADVPLDVRRFATDAASQGKPVTVRGCVVVDSRIGMLVSVPRFANAARYRFTRTSERGVETNLGEVLASQVRELAGDLR
;
A
#
# COMPACT_ATOMS: atom_id res chain seq x y z
N MET A 1 7.68 56.92 15.95
CA MET A 1 8.47 57.77 15.03
C MET A 1 8.93 56.92 13.88
N ASN A 2 8.64 57.40 12.67
CA ASN A 2 9.07 56.96 11.34
C ASN A 2 8.33 55.77 10.74
N ILE A 3 7.30 55.98 9.96
CA ILE A 3 7.13 56.55 8.58
C ILE A 3 7.54 55.56 7.47
N SER A 4 6.51 55.09 6.83
CA SER A 4 6.25 54.95 5.39
C SER A 4 7.37 54.47 4.46
N ARG A 5 7.03 53.50 3.63
CA ARG A 5 7.09 53.66 2.15
C ARG A 5 6.24 52.63 1.44
N ILE A 6 5.17 53.16 0.88
CA ILE A 6 4.35 52.61 -0.21
C ILE A 6 5.20 52.68 -1.49
N LEU A 7 5.21 51.61 -2.28
CA LEU A 7 5.53 51.72 -3.68
C LEU A 7 4.56 50.84 -4.49
N LEU A 8 3.66 51.56 -5.16
CA LEU A 8 2.84 51.13 -6.28
C LEU A 8 3.76 50.82 -7.48
N GLY A 9 3.44 49.76 -8.18
CA GLY A 9 4.01 49.44 -9.48
C GLY A 9 2.93 48.83 -10.39
N ALA A 10 2.45 49.65 -11.32
CA ALA A 10 1.33 49.43 -12.22
C ALA A 10 1.67 48.53 -13.41
N ALA A 11 0.68 47.81 -13.86
CA ALA A 11 0.22 47.52 -15.24
C ALA A 11 1.25 47.20 -16.34
N ALA A 12 1.05 46.04 -16.97
CA ALA A 12 1.12 45.90 -18.41
C ALA A 12 0.22 44.78 -18.89
N ILE A 13 -0.93 45.14 -19.43
CA ILE A 13 -1.83 44.32 -20.24
C ILE A 13 -1.16 44.20 -21.60
N MET A 14 -0.86 42.99 -22.08
CA MET A 14 -0.63 42.72 -23.50
C MET A 14 -1.62 41.66 -23.97
N VAL A 15 -2.65 42.15 -24.63
CA VAL A 15 -3.54 41.38 -25.49
C VAL A 15 -2.81 41.22 -26.84
N VAL A 16 -2.49 39.99 -27.20
CA VAL A 16 -2.12 39.65 -28.59
C VAL A 16 -3.16 38.64 -29.09
N ALA A 17 -4.09 39.16 -29.85
CA ALA A 17 -4.95 38.38 -30.73
C ALA A 17 -4.12 37.99 -31.97
N ALA A 18 -3.96 36.70 -32.21
CA ALA A 18 -3.52 36.19 -33.51
C ALA A 18 -4.51 35.14 -33.99
N LEU A 19 -5.36 35.58 -34.94
CA LEU A 19 -6.09 34.71 -35.87
C LEU A 19 -5.06 34.01 -36.76
N ALA A 20 -5.09 32.69 -36.82
CA ALA A 20 -4.51 31.93 -37.93
C ALA A 20 -5.31 30.68 -38.21
N LEU A 21 -6.12 30.79 -39.21
CA LEU A 21 -6.29 29.92 -40.37
C LEU A 21 -6.49 28.41 -40.10
N GLN A 22 -7.72 28.03 -40.36
CA GLN A 22 -8.16 26.64 -40.57
C GLN A 22 -7.41 26.04 -41.77
N ALA A 23 -6.61 25.02 -41.48
CA ALA A 23 -6.22 24.04 -42.48
C ALA A 23 -6.96 22.73 -42.15
N ARG A 24 -8.04 22.49 -42.87
CA ARG A 24 -8.65 21.15 -42.98
C ARG A 24 -7.60 20.21 -43.56
N SER A 25 -7.13 19.30 -42.78
CA SER A 25 -6.49 18.08 -43.27
C SER A 25 -7.38 16.93 -42.88
N ASP A 26 -8.13 16.46 -43.84
CA ASP A 26 -8.75 15.13 -43.79
C ASP A 26 -7.64 14.09 -43.58
N ARG A 27 -7.43 13.69 -42.31
CA ARG A 27 -6.74 12.47 -42.00
C ARG A 27 -7.78 11.42 -41.67
N THR A 28 -8.01 10.58 -42.65
CA THR A 28 -8.57 9.24 -42.45
C THR A 28 -8.04 8.65 -41.15
N ALA A 29 -8.91 8.63 -40.15
CA ALA A 29 -8.66 7.91 -38.90
C ALA A 29 -8.57 6.41 -39.23
N SER A 30 -7.36 5.94 -39.45
CA SER A 30 -7.06 4.51 -39.32
C SER A 30 -7.34 4.12 -37.88
N ALA A 31 -8.49 3.48 -37.67
CA ALA A 31 -8.82 2.86 -36.39
C ALA A 31 -7.73 1.81 -36.11
N ALA A 32 -6.76 2.18 -35.30
CA ALA A 32 -5.92 1.20 -34.62
C ALA A 32 -6.86 0.30 -33.82
N PRO A 33 -6.74 -1.03 -33.91
CA PRO A 33 -7.51 -1.91 -33.06
C PRO A 33 -7.15 -1.56 -31.61
N ASP A 34 -8.18 -1.16 -30.87
CA ASP A 34 -8.16 -0.99 -29.43
C ASP A 34 -7.64 -2.35 -28.85
N ALA A 35 -6.34 -2.41 -28.62
CA ALA A 35 -5.75 -3.49 -27.87
C ALA A 35 -6.26 -3.29 -26.43
N ALA A 36 -7.50 -3.74 -26.21
CA ALA A 36 -8.02 -3.94 -24.89
C ALA A 36 -6.96 -4.77 -24.15
N ALA A 37 -6.21 -4.09 -23.29
CA ALA A 37 -5.26 -4.73 -22.40
C ALA A 37 -6.05 -5.81 -21.69
N ALA A 38 -5.93 -7.04 -22.15
CA ALA A 38 -6.52 -8.19 -21.51
C ALA A 38 -5.98 -8.18 -20.10
N ALA A 39 -6.82 -7.81 -19.14
CA ALA A 39 -6.50 -7.87 -17.73
C ALA A 39 -6.08 -9.33 -17.48
N ALA A 40 -4.77 -9.54 -17.33
CA ALA A 40 -4.22 -10.86 -17.11
C ALA A 40 -4.89 -11.40 -15.85
N THR A 41 -5.67 -12.44 -16.00
CA THR A 41 -6.28 -13.15 -14.88
C THR A 41 -5.17 -13.45 -13.88
N PRO A 42 -5.27 -13.01 -12.64
CA PRO A 42 -4.20 -13.22 -11.66
C PRO A 42 -3.91 -14.72 -11.57
N ALA A 43 -2.65 -15.09 -11.76
CA ALA A 43 -2.22 -16.49 -11.68
C ALA A 43 -2.62 -17.04 -10.31
N ALA A 44 -3.14 -18.26 -10.28
CA ALA A 44 -3.53 -18.90 -9.03
C ALA A 44 -2.32 -18.98 -8.06
N PRO A 45 -2.51 -18.75 -6.77
CA PRO A 45 -1.41 -18.78 -5.80
C PRO A 45 -0.82 -20.19 -5.67
N ALA A 46 0.51 -20.29 -5.76
CA ALA A 46 1.26 -21.54 -5.64
C ALA A 46 1.63 -21.83 -4.17
N GLY A 47 0.64 -21.96 -3.28
CA GLY A 47 0.84 -22.06 -1.84
C GLY A 47 0.75 -20.71 -1.13
N HIS A 48 1.38 -20.61 0.06
CA HIS A 48 1.36 -19.36 0.83
C HIS A 48 2.65 -19.14 1.61
N TYR A 49 2.91 -17.91 2.00
CA TYR A 49 3.91 -17.59 3.01
C TYR A 49 3.26 -17.43 4.38
N VAL A 50 3.99 -17.84 5.43
CA VAL A 50 3.76 -17.41 6.80
C VAL A 50 4.84 -16.40 7.12
N LEU A 51 4.44 -15.16 7.36
CA LEU A 51 5.31 -14.03 7.65
C LEU A 51 5.29 -13.74 9.16
N VAL A 52 6.46 -13.43 9.74
CA VAL A 52 6.54 -12.74 11.03
C VAL A 52 6.61 -11.25 10.71
N VAL A 53 5.60 -10.52 11.16
CA VAL A 53 5.49 -9.07 10.98
C VAL A 53 5.73 -8.41 12.32
N GLU A 54 6.68 -7.50 12.38
CA GLU A 54 7.05 -6.77 13.58
C GLU A 54 7.04 -5.26 13.33
N GLY A 55 6.88 -4.49 14.41
CA GLY A 55 6.89 -3.04 14.32
C GLY A 55 6.03 -2.37 15.38
N ASP A 56 5.42 -1.28 14.98
CA ASP A 56 4.52 -0.51 15.83
C ASP A 56 3.42 0.19 14.99
N ARG A 57 2.72 1.15 15.60
CA ARG A 57 1.64 1.86 14.90
C ARG A 57 2.12 2.73 13.73
N ASP A 58 3.40 3.06 13.64
CA ASP A 58 3.96 3.99 12.65
C ASP A 58 4.77 3.28 11.58
N GLY A 59 5.13 2.00 11.82
CA GLY A 59 5.84 1.19 10.84
C GLY A 59 5.78 -0.30 11.09
N LEU A 60 5.66 -1.08 10.01
CA LEU A 60 5.68 -2.55 10.03
C LEU A 60 6.71 -3.07 9.04
N ASP A 61 7.37 -4.17 9.42
CA ASP A 61 8.33 -4.87 8.58
C ASP A 61 8.16 -6.39 8.68
N VAL A 62 8.74 -7.12 7.73
CA VAL A 62 8.80 -8.58 7.74
C VAL A 62 10.18 -9.02 8.22
N THR A 63 10.25 -9.63 9.40
CA THR A 63 11.50 -10.08 10.00
C THR A 63 11.81 -11.55 9.69
N PHE A 64 10.80 -12.33 9.32
CA PHE A 64 10.95 -13.74 8.95
C PHE A 64 9.84 -14.17 7.99
N ALA A 65 10.14 -15.11 7.10
CA ALA A 65 9.18 -15.74 6.21
C ALA A 65 9.41 -17.26 6.14
N ARG A 66 8.32 -18.01 5.94
CA ARG A 66 8.37 -19.45 5.68
C ARG A 66 7.39 -19.83 4.59
N THR A 67 7.86 -20.57 3.59
CA THR A 67 7.03 -21.11 2.53
C THR A 67 6.21 -22.31 3.02
N LYS A 68 4.94 -22.34 2.63
CA LYS A 68 4.02 -23.46 2.78
C LYS A 68 3.46 -23.85 1.42
N GLN A 69 3.54 -25.14 1.08
CA GLN A 69 3.01 -25.66 -0.18
C GLN A 69 1.48 -25.83 -0.15
N ALA A 70 0.90 -25.94 1.04
CA ALA A 70 -0.56 -26.01 1.18
C ALA A 70 -1.24 -24.77 0.57
N PRO A 71 -2.41 -24.93 -0.04
CA PRO A 71 -3.18 -23.80 -0.54
C PRO A 71 -3.46 -22.77 0.56
N TRP A 72 -3.50 -21.49 0.19
CA TRP A 72 -3.89 -20.46 1.14
C TRP A 72 -5.37 -20.57 1.48
N ALA A 73 -5.67 -20.69 2.76
CA ALA A 73 -7.05 -20.86 3.26
C ALA A 73 -7.89 -19.57 3.23
N GLY A 74 -7.28 -18.45 2.80
CA GLY A 74 -7.92 -17.13 2.87
C GLY A 74 -7.63 -16.40 4.18
N ALA A 75 -8.10 -15.15 4.27
CA ALA A 75 -8.08 -14.37 5.49
C ALA A 75 -9.04 -14.99 6.55
N PRO A 76 -8.80 -14.78 7.84
CA PRO A 76 -9.71 -15.23 8.89
C PRO A 76 -11.13 -14.72 8.63
N LYS A 77 -12.11 -15.64 8.64
CA LYS A 77 -13.51 -15.30 8.37
C LYS A 77 -14.01 -14.28 9.40
N GLY A 78 -14.68 -13.23 8.91
CA GLY A 78 -15.28 -12.19 9.75
C GLY A 78 -14.26 -11.21 10.37
N LEU A 79 -12.98 -11.29 10.04
CA LEU A 79 -12.01 -10.31 10.49
C LEU A 79 -12.18 -9.00 9.68
N VAL A 80 -12.68 -7.98 10.36
CA VAL A 80 -12.71 -6.60 9.86
C VAL A 80 -11.57 -5.84 10.53
N SER A 81 -10.69 -5.25 9.71
CA SER A 81 -9.54 -4.49 10.21
C SER A 81 -9.29 -3.29 9.31
N SER A 82 -8.91 -2.18 9.91
CA SER A 82 -8.38 -1.00 9.22
C SER A 82 -6.90 -1.16 8.82
N TRP A 83 -6.24 -2.20 9.32
CA TRP A 83 -4.85 -2.54 9.00
C TRP A 83 -4.84 -3.66 7.97
N ARG A 84 -4.08 -3.50 6.91
CA ARG A 84 -4.09 -4.41 5.78
C ARG A 84 -2.69 -4.70 5.27
N LEU A 85 -2.53 -5.87 4.67
CA LEU A 85 -1.34 -6.24 3.90
C LEU A 85 -1.78 -6.53 2.47
N ALA A 86 -1.40 -5.66 1.56
CA ALA A 86 -1.62 -5.82 0.12
C ALA A 86 -0.43 -6.53 -0.53
N VAL A 87 -0.71 -7.57 -1.32
CA VAL A 87 0.26 -8.19 -2.22
C VAL A 87 0.10 -7.53 -3.58
N LEU A 88 1.16 -6.90 -4.08
CA LEU A 88 1.14 -6.08 -5.30
C LEU A 88 1.97 -6.72 -6.41
N ALA A 89 1.49 -6.63 -7.63
CA ALA A 89 2.26 -6.93 -8.83
C ALA A 89 3.21 -5.77 -9.19
N ALA A 90 4.06 -5.95 -10.19
CA ALA A 90 5.04 -4.96 -10.62
C ALA A 90 4.40 -3.67 -11.15
N ASP A 91 3.24 -3.76 -11.77
CA ASP A 91 2.43 -2.63 -12.24
C ASP A 91 1.65 -1.91 -11.13
N GLY A 92 1.76 -2.39 -9.88
CA GLY A 92 1.06 -1.85 -8.73
C GLY A 92 -0.36 -2.39 -8.54
N SER A 93 -0.85 -3.27 -9.41
CA SER A 93 -2.15 -3.93 -9.23
C SER A 93 -2.16 -4.84 -7.99
N THR A 94 -3.28 -4.87 -7.29
CA THR A 94 -3.44 -5.68 -6.08
C THR A 94 -3.80 -7.12 -6.45
N LEU A 95 -2.94 -8.06 -6.09
CA LEU A 95 -3.14 -9.50 -6.27
C LEU A 95 -3.92 -10.12 -5.11
N ALA A 96 -3.69 -9.63 -3.90
CA ALA A 96 -4.43 -10.02 -2.70
C ALA A 96 -4.41 -8.90 -1.67
N ASP A 97 -5.42 -8.88 -0.81
CA ASP A 97 -5.56 -7.91 0.27
C ASP A 97 -5.97 -8.65 1.55
N VAL A 98 -5.08 -8.65 2.55
CA VAL A 98 -5.19 -9.46 3.76
C VAL A 98 -5.38 -8.55 4.97
N PRO A 99 -6.50 -8.63 5.68
CA PRO A 99 -6.69 -7.88 6.92
C PRO A 99 -5.77 -8.40 8.01
N LEU A 100 -5.21 -7.49 8.82
CA LEU A 100 -4.31 -7.80 9.93
C LEU A 100 -5.06 -7.74 11.25
N ASP A 101 -4.92 -8.77 12.09
CA ASP A 101 -5.52 -8.78 13.43
C ASP A 101 -4.64 -8.07 14.45
N VAL A 102 -4.87 -6.77 14.59
CA VAL A 102 -4.12 -5.90 15.53
C VAL A 102 -4.83 -5.69 16.87
N ARG A 103 -5.95 -6.39 17.15
CA ARG A 103 -6.76 -6.19 18.37
C ARG A 103 -6.01 -6.46 19.68
N ARG A 104 -4.93 -7.23 19.63
CA ARG A 104 -4.09 -7.57 20.77
C ARG A 104 -3.03 -6.52 21.08
N PHE A 105 -2.91 -5.48 20.25
CA PHE A 105 -1.89 -4.45 20.35
C PHE A 105 -2.48 -3.08 20.61
N ALA A 106 -1.75 -2.27 21.35
CA ALA A 106 -2.09 -0.86 21.59
C ALA A 106 -1.63 -0.02 20.39
N THR A 107 -2.51 0.17 19.43
CA THR A 107 -2.20 0.88 18.18
C THR A 107 -2.50 2.38 18.23
N ASP A 108 -2.92 2.91 19.38
CA ASP A 108 -3.13 4.34 19.60
C ASP A 108 -1.83 5.08 19.96
N ALA A 109 -1.81 6.41 19.73
CA ALA A 109 -0.64 7.25 20.01
C ALA A 109 -0.28 7.29 21.50
N ALA A 110 -1.28 7.18 22.38
CA ALA A 110 -1.07 7.28 23.83
C ALA A 110 -0.36 6.06 24.41
N SER A 111 -0.45 4.93 23.73
CA SER A 111 0.17 3.66 24.15
C SER A 111 1.57 3.45 23.56
N GLN A 112 1.97 4.25 22.56
CA GLN A 112 3.24 4.08 21.87
C GLN A 112 4.45 4.18 22.84
N GLY A 113 5.36 3.21 22.75
CA GLY A 113 6.57 3.17 23.58
C GLY A 113 6.35 2.84 25.06
N LYS A 114 5.12 2.56 25.50
CA LYS A 114 4.82 2.11 26.86
C LYS A 114 5.05 0.61 27.02
N PRO A 115 5.38 0.15 28.22
CA PRO A 115 5.45 -1.28 28.49
C PRO A 115 4.08 -1.94 28.31
N VAL A 116 4.10 -3.27 28.17
CA VAL A 116 2.89 -4.10 28.09
C VAL A 116 1.92 -3.73 29.22
N THR A 117 0.67 -3.51 28.85
CA THR A 117 -0.41 -3.18 29.81
C THR A 117 -1.40 -4.34 29.89
N VAL A 118 -2.05 -4.51 31.04
CA VAL A 118 -3.10 -5.49 31.25
C VAL A 118 -4.43 -4.75 31.41
N ARG A 119 -5.40 -5.09 30.57
CA ARG A 119 -6.78 -4.60 30.66
C ARG A 119 -7.70 -5.79 30.91
N GLY A 120 -8.15 -5.92 32.13
CA GLY A 120 -8.88 -7.12 32.52
C GLY A 120 -8.01 -8.38 32.38
N CYS A 121 -8.43 -9.31 31.52
CA CYS A 121 -7.68 -10.54 31.21
C CYS A 121 -6.84 -10.45 29.93
N VAL A 122 -6.69 -9.27 29.33
CA VAL A 122 -6.00 -9.08 28.05
C VAL A 122 -4.70 -8.30 28.26
N VAL A 123 -3.59 -8.89 27.83
CA VAL A 123 -2.31 -8.21 27.74
C VAL A 123 -2.28 -7.42 26.43
N VAL A 124 -1.97 -6.12 26.50
CA VAL A 124 -1.90 -5.22 25.35
C VAL A 124 -0.48 -4.69 25.25
N ASP A 125 0.17 -4.94 24.10
CA ASP A 125 1.52 -4.48 23.79
C ASP A 125 1.46 -3.28 22.85
N SER A 126 2.36 -2.31 23.03
CA SER A 126 2.55 -1.20 22.10
C SER A 126 3.39 -1.61 20.87
N ARG A 127 4.14 -2.70 20.97
CA ARG A 127 4.84 -3.31 19.84
C ARG A 127 3.97 -4.38 19.20
N ILE A 128 3.95 -4.38 17.90
CA ILE A 128 3.22 -5.36 17.09
C ILE A 128 4.19 -6.50 16.79
N GLY A 129 3.76 -7.72 17.06
CA GLY A 129 4.45 -8.95 16.66
C GLY A 129 3.41 -10.01 16.31
N MET A 130 3.26 -10.33 15.01
CA MET A 130 2.20 -11.24 14.59
C MET A 130 2.65 -12.18 13.48
N LEU A 131 1.97 -13.33 13.37
CA LEU A 131 2.06 -14.24 12.24
C LEU A 131 0.95 -13.92 11.24
N VAL A 132 1.32 -13.71 9.97
CA VAL A 132 0.39 -13.41 8.88
C VAL A 132 0.57 -14.44 7.76
N SER A 133 -0.52 -15.11 7.37
CA SER A 133 -0.52 -15.99 6.21
C SER A 133 -0.97 -15.22 4.97
N VAL A 134 -0.16 -15.21 3.92
CA VAL A 134 -0.43 -14.51 2.66
C VAL A 134 -0.28 -15.43 1.46
N PRO A 135 -1.11 -15.31 0.42
CA PRO A 135 -0.96 -16.13 -0.79
C PRO A 135 0.35 -15.83 -1.50
N ARG A 136 0.97 -16.87 -2.08
CA ARG A 136 2.19 -16.78 -2.86
C ARG A 136 1.86 -16.68 -4.34
N PHE A 137 2.10 -15.53 -4.95
CA PHE A 137 1.96 -15.31 -6.38
C PHE A 137 3.34 -15.23 -7.05
N ALA A 138 3.48 -15.88 -8.22
CA ALA A 138 4.73 -15.83 -8.97
C ALA A 138 5.09 -14.41 -9.45
N ASN A 139 4.07 -13.60 -9.75
CA ASN A 139 4.19 -12.22 -10.22
C ASN A 139 4.10 -11.18 -9.10
N ALA A 140 4.11 -11.59 -7.82
CA ALA A 140 4.21 -10.64 -6.72
C ALA A 140 5.53 -9.88 -6.78
N ALA A 141 5.44 -8.56 -6.69
CA ALA A 141 6.60 -7.66 -6.66
C ALA A 141 6.82 -7.06 -5.26
N ARG A 142 5.74 -6.77 -4.52
CA ARG A 142 5.81 -6.07 -3.24
C ARG A 142 4.70 -6.51 -2.29
N TYR A 143 4.98 -6.35 -0.99
CA TYR A 143 4.08 -6.51 0.13
C TYR A 143 3.99 -5.17 0.84
N ARG A 144 2.81 -4.54 0.83
CA ARG A 144 2.61 -3.20 1.41
C ARG A 144 1.68 -3.28 2.60
N PHE A 145 2.12 -2.70 3.71
CA PHE A 145 1.32 -2.55 4.92
C PHE A 145 0.64 -1.19 4.93
N THR A 146 -0.66 -1.16 5.16
CA THR A 146 -1.41 0.08 5.23
C THR A 146 -2.35 0.10 6.42
N ARG A 147 -2.71 1.30 6.85
CA ARG A 147 -3.74 1.55 7.84
C ARG A 147 -4.69 2.62 7.32
N THR A 148 -5.98 2.33 7.34
CA THR A 148 -7.02 3.29 7.01
C THR A 148 -7.56 3.91 8.29
N SER A 149 -7.56 5.23 8.38
CA SER A 149 -8.15 5.98 9.50
C SER A 149 -9.69 5.94 9.42
N GLU A 150 -10.36 6.35 10.51
CA GLU A 150 -11.83 6.51 10.53
C GLU A 150 -12.34 7.49 9.46
N ARG A 151 -11.49 8.43 9.03
CA ARG A 151 -11.80 9.40 7.96
C ARG A 151 -11.54 8.86 6.56
N GLY A 152 -11.18 7.58 6.43
CA GLY A 152 -10.86 6.94 5.13
C GLY A 152 -9.47 7.29 4.57
N VAL A 153 -8.62 7.96 5.34
CA VAL A 153 -7.23 8.29 4.91
C VAL A 153 -6.36 7.05 5.09
N GLU A 154 -5.74 6.60 4.00
CA GLU A 154 -4.78 5.50 4.02
C GLU A 154 -3.38 6.02 4.34
N THR A 155 -2.70 5.34 5.26
CA THR A 155 -1.30 5.59 5.64
C THR A 155 -0.48 4.36 5.31
N ASN A 156 0.63 4.55 4.60
CA ASN A 156 1.61 3.49 4.37
C ASN A 156 2.43 3.26 5.64
N LEU A 157 2.47 2.02 6.12
CA LEU A 157 3.21 1.59 7.32
C LEU A 157 4.48 0.83 7.00
N GLY A 158 4.76 0.56 5.72
CA GLY A 158 5.94 -0.15 5.28
C GLY A 158 5.70 -0.94 4.00
N GLU A 159 6.78 -1.23 3.31
CA GLU A 159 6.76 -1.99 2.07
C GLU A 159 7.99 -2.89 2.00
N VAL A 160 7.78 -4.17 1.67
CA VAL A 160 8.84 -5.17 1.54
C VAL A 160 8.81 -5.74 0.13
N LEU A 161 9.97 -5.86 -0.51
CA LEU A 161 10.08 -6.47 -1.84
C LEU A 161 9.79 -7.98 -1.76
N ALA A 162 9.11 -8.51 -2.77
CA ALA A 162 8.85 -9.95 -2.84
C ALA A 162 10.14 -10.78 -2.98
N SER A 163 11.23 -10.20 -3.49
CA SER A 163 12.56 -10.81 -3.48
C SER A 163 13.10 -10.99 -2.05
N GLN A 164 12.93 -10.00 -1.18
CA GLN A 164 13.35 -10.09 0.23
C GLN A 164 12.53 -11.14 0.97
N VAL A 165 11.21 -11.21 0.73
CA VAL A 165 10.36 -12.25 1.33
C VAL A 165 10.80 -13.64 0.87
N ARG A 166 11.17 -13.83 -0.41
CA ARG A 166 11.71 -15.10 -0.92
C ARG A 166 13.06 -15.45 -0.29
N GLU A 167 13.93 -14.48 -0.09
CA GLU A 167 15.20 -14.65 0.59
C GLU A 167 15.01 -15.09 2.04
N LEU A 168 14.17 -14.38 2.80
CA LEU A 168 13.82 -14.75 4.18
C LEU A 168 13.18 -16.13 4.28
N ALA A 169 12.43 -16.55 3.26
CA ALA A 169 11.80 -17.87 3.19
C ALA A 169 12.77 -19.00 2.78
N GLY A 170 14.00 -18.66 2.34
CA GLY A 170 14.96 -19.60 1.80
C GLY A 170 14.63 -20.14 0.40
N ASP A 171 13.76 -19.45 -0.35
CA ASP A 171 13.30 -19.86 -1.68
C ASP A 171 14.30 -19.47 -2.81
N LEU A 172 15.38 -18.77 -2.50
CA LEU A 172 16.41 -18.30 -3.46
C LEU A 172 17.69 -19.17 -3.45
N ARG A 173 17.58 -20.46 -3.16
CA ARG A 173 18.71 -21.40 -3.24
C ARG A 173 18.72 -22.15 -4.57
#